data_c10218f35caf9b4bc5daacf98e4d91dc
#
_entry.id   c10218f35caf9b4bc5daacf98e4d91dc
#
_cell.length_a   1.000
_cell.length_b   1.000
_cell.length_c   1.000
_cell.angle_alpha   90.00
_cell.angle_beta   90.00
_cell.angle_gamma   90.00
#
_symmetry.space_group_name_H-M   'P 1'
#
loop_
_entity.id
_entity.type
_entity.pdbx_description
1 polymer ?
#
loop_
_entity_poly.entity_id
_entity_poly.type
_entity_poly.pdbx_seq_one_letter_code
_entity_poly.pdbx_strand_id
1 'polypeptide(L)'
;MSPIVHFVRHAQGVHNLSHANHHLLDPELTPLGEEQARALGASFPALENIQLILSSPLRRTIQTALLAFPSQVGDGALHVIAWPEVQEASDLNCDTGSDLLDIMAEFEKQPVDFTLVEPGWHIKQGKWAPAAGRLLERAQLAREWLSQRPEKEIVVVSHGCFLHFLTDDWVNADNLHVTDWANAEVRSFAFVHEDERPVLCETIESRERRGLEPVALTKEQRLKLQQTKLQTWIEWGVILA
;
A
#
# COMPACT_ATOMS: atom_id res chain seq x y z
N MET A 1 3.53 10.72 20.56
CA MET A 1 4.40 9.73 19.90
C MET A 1 3.74 9.42 18.56
N SER A 2 4.52 9.41 17.49
CA SER A 2 4.01 9.05 16.16
C SER A 2 3.60 7.57 16.14
N PRO A 3 2.64 7.18 15.26
CA PRO A 3 2.18 5.81 15.18
C PRO A 3 3.23 4.83 14.65
N ILE A 4 3.05 3.56 14.94
CA ILE A 4 3.61 2.45 14.15
C ILE A 4 2.64 2.20 13.00
N VAL A 5 3.17 2.09 11.78
CA VAL A 5 2.36 1.81 10.59
C VAL A 5 2.76 0.46 10.01
N HIS A 6 1.79 -0.41 9.88
CA HIS A 6 1.93 -1.73 9.24
C HIS A 6 1.47 -1.61 7.79
N PHE A 7 2.40 -1.57 6.87
CA PHE A 7 2.08 -1.59 5.44
C PHE A 7 1.93 -3.03 4.97
N VAL A 8 0.86 -3.25 4.22
CA VAL A 8 0.51 -4.55 3.65
C VAL A 8 0.38 -4.40 2.14
N ARG A 9 1.11 -5.22 1.38
CA ARG A 9 0.77 -5.40 -0.03
C ARG A 9 -0.47 -6.29 -0.12
N HIS A 10 -1.44 -5.92 -0.98
CA HIS A 10 -2.62 -6.75 -1.24
C HIS A 10 -2.25 -8.21 -1.52
N ALA A 11 -3.13 -9.14 -1.19
CA ALA A 11 -3.02 -10.55 -1.52
C ALA A 11 -3.11 -10.79 -3.04
N GLN A 12 -2.84 -12.00 -3.52
CA GLN A 12 -2.79 -12.30 -4.96
C GLN A 12 -4.11 -11.93 -5.66
N GLY A 13 -4.05 -10.96 -6.56
CA GLY A 13 -5.13 -10.62 -7.47
C GLY A 13 -5.03 -11.36 -8.81
N VAL A 14 -6.12 -11.40 -9.58
CA VAL A 14 -6.17 -12.08 -10.89
C VAL A 14 -5.10 -11.54 -11.85
N HIS A 15 -4.76 -10.26 -11.77
CA HIS A 15 -3.69 -9.65 -12.57
C HIS A 15 -2.30 -10.21 -12.27
N ASN A 16 -2.06 -10.75 -11.05
CA ASN A 16 -0.77 -11.32 -10.68
C ASN A 16 -0.49 -12.70 -11.31
N LEU A 17 -1.51 -13.35 -11.88
CA LEU A 17 -1.35 -14.65 -12.52
C LEU A 17 -0.60 -14.57 -13.85
N SER A 18 -0.74 -13.48 -14.60
CA SER A 18 -0.12 -13.29 -15.91
C SER A 18 -0.18 -11.83 -16.35
N HIS A 19 0.84 -11.36 -17.07
CA HIS A 19 0.81 -10.07 -17.76
C HIS A 19 -0.39 -9.91 -18.71
N ALA A 20 -0.89 -11.01 -19.29
CA ALA A 20 -2.09 -10.99 -20.10
C ALA A 20 -3.33 -10.49 -19.35
N ASN A 21 -3.35 -10.57 -18.02
CA ASN A 21 -4.45 -10.10 -17.19
C ASN A 21 -4.37 -8.62 -16.80
N HIS A 22 -3.31 -7.90 -17.19
CA HIS A 22 -3.19 -6.47 -16.89
C HIS A 22 -4.22 -5.59 -17.61
N HIS A 23 -4.92 -6.14 -18.64
CA HIS A 23 -6.04 -5.46 -19.31
C HIS A 23 -7.35 -5.46 -18.48
N LEU A 24 -7.44 -6.30 -17.44
CA LEU A 24 -8.62 -6.37 -16.58
C LEU A 24 -8.73 -5.10 -15.73
N LEU A 25 -9.90 -4.49 -15.71
CA LEU A 25 -10.15 -3.32 -14.88
C LEU A 25 -10.38 -3.74 -13.42
N ASP A 26 -9.60 -3.17 -12.50
CA ASP A 26 -9.76 -3.32 -11.05
C ASP A 26 -10.01 -4.78 -10.60
N PRO A 27 -9.11 -5.73 -10.92
CA PRO A 27 -9.35 -7.15 -10.72
C PRO A 27 -9.39 -7.51 -9.23
N GLU A 28 -10.23 -8.51 -8.93
CA GLU A 28 -10.42 -9.11 -7.60
C GLU A 28 -9.26 -10.00 -7.18
N LEU A 29 -9.31 -10.48 -5.93
CA LEU A 29 -8.44 -11.52 -5.44
C LEU A 29 -8.72 -12.86 -6.16
N THR A 30 -7.69 -13.69 -6.24
CA THR A 30 -7.85 -15.11 -6.58
C THR A 30 -8.26 -15.91 -5.34
N PRO A 31 -8.75 -17.17 -5.47
CA PRO A 31 -8.96 -18.03 -4.30
C PRO A 31 -7.71 -18.18 -3.42
N LEU A 32 -6.52 -18.28 -4.03
CA LEU A 32 -5.25 -18.26 -3.29
C LEU A 32 -5.02 -16.92 -2.58
N GLY A 33 -5.38 -15.80 -3.22
CA GLY A 33 -5.30 -14.49 -2.60
C GLY A 33 -6.18 -14.36 -1.36
N GLU A 34 -7.40 -14.91 -1.40
CA GLU A 34 -8.25 -14.94 -0.22
C GLU A 34 -7.65 -15.76 0.94
N GLU A 35 -7.05 -16.92 0.62
CA GLU A 35 -6.35 -17.73 1.63
C GLU A 35 -5.15 -16.98 2.20
N GLN A 36 -4.36 -16.30 1.37
CA GLN A 36 -3.26 -15.45 1.79
C GLN A 36 -3.72 -14.33 2.74
N ALA A 37 -4.82 -13.65 2.42
CA ALA A 37 -5.36 -12.59 3.26
C ALA A 37 -5.80 -13.12 4.64
N ARG A 38 -6.49 -14.26 4.70
CA ARG A 38 -6.86 -14.90 5.97
C ARG A 38 -5.64 -15.33 6.78
N ALA A 39 -4.62 -15.90 6.11
CA ALA A 39 -3.37 -16.31 6.75
C ALA A 39 -2.59 -15.11 7.31
N LEU A 40 -2.58 -13.97 6.59
CA LEU A 40 -2.01 -12.71 7.08
C LEU A 40 -2.67 -12.30 8.40
N GLY A 41 -4.00 -12.30 8.48
CA GLY A 41 -4.73 -11.94 9.72
C GLY A 41 -4.37 -12.86 10.89
N ALA A 42 -4.26 -14.17 10.64
CA ALA A 42 -3.91 -15.15 11.68
C ALA A 42 -2.48 -14.99 12.23
N SER A 43 -1.57 -14.39 11.46
CA SER A 43 -0.15 -14.18 11.85
C SER A 43 0.23 -12.70 11.99
N PHE A 44 -0.75 -11.80 11.97
CA PHE A 44 -0.49 -10.37 11.96
C PHE A 44 0.15 -9.89 13.27
N PRO A 45 1.27 -9.14 13.20
CA PRO A 45 1.87 -8.58 14.40
C PRO A 45 0.94 -7.54 15.03
N ALA A 46 0.80 -7.58 16.34
CA ALA A 46 0.00 -6.60 17.11
C ALA A 46 -1.48 -6.48 16.69
N LEU A 47 -2.11 -7.57 16.21
CA LEU A 47 -3.49 -7.61 15.72
C LEU A 47 -4.50 -6.94 16.67
N GLU A 48 -4.33 -7.18 17.99
CA GLU A 48 -5.23 -6.65 19.02
C GLU A 48 -5.06 -5.15 19.29
N ASN A 49 -3.97 -4.55 18.80
CA ASN A 49 -3.64 -3.14 19.04
C ASN A 49 -4.06 -2.23 17.88
N ILE A 50 -4.58 -2.80 16.77
CA ILE A 50 -4.98 -2.02 15.60
C ILE A 50 -6.09 -1.03 15.97
N GLN A 51 -5.86 0.25 15.63
CA GLN A 51 -6.79 1.34 15.92
C GLN A 51 -7.32 2.01 14.65
N LEU A 52 -6.67 1.78 13.50
CA LEU A 52 -7.07 2.33 12.21
C LEU A 52 -6.69 1.36 11.10
N ILE A 53 -7.61 1.11 10.16
CA ILE A 53 -7.37 0.31 8.96
C ILE A 53 -7.66 1.18 7.74
N LEU A 54 -6.62 1.47 6.97
CA LEU A 54 -6.68 2.20 5.72
C LEU A 54 -6.44 1.22 4.56
N SER A 55 -7.14 1.42 3.46
CA SER A 55 -6.96 0.62 2.25
C SER A 55 -7.02 1.50 1.01
N SER A 56 -6.19 1.21 0.02
CA SER A 56 -6.46 1.68 -1.34
C SER A 56 -7.91 1.32 -1.73
N PRO A 57 -8.63 2.17 -2.49
CA PRO A 57 -9.99 1.86 -2.88
C PRO A 57 -10.12 0.80 -4.00
N LEU A 58 -9.02 0.18 -4.46
CA LEU A 58 -9.09 -0.91 -5.42
C LEU A 58 -9.68 -2.17 -4.75
N ARG A 59 -10.47 -2.96 -5.50
CA ARG A 59 -11.17 -4.16 -5.00
C ARG A 59 -10.25 -5.07 -4.19
N ARG A 60 -9.12 -5.48 -4.77
CA ARG A 60 -8.17 -6.43 -4.16
C ARG A 60 -7.61 -5.97 -2.81
N THR A 61 -7.44 -4.66 -2.62
CA THR A 61 -6.94 -4.11 -1.35
C THR A 61 -8.04 -4.09 -0.29
N ILE A 62 -9.26 -3.68 -0.64
CA ILE A 62 -10.43 -3.72 0.24
C ILE A 62 -10.71 -5.18 0.65
N GLN A 63 -10.76 -6.11 -0.32
CA GLN A 63 -10.95 -7.54 -0.04
C GLN A 63 -9.85 -8.10 0.87
N THR A 64 -8.59 -7.72 0.66
CA THR A 64 -7.47 -8.12 1.52
C THR A 64 -7.70 -7.62 2.95
N ALA A 65 -8.07 -6.35 3.14
CA ALA A 65 -8.31 -5.78 4.48
C ALA A 65 -9.48 -6.46 5.19
N LEU A 66 -10.60 -6.68 4.52
CA LEU A 66 -11.79 -7.33 5.09
C LEU A 66 -11.52 -8.78 5.51
N LEU A 67 -10.76 -9.53 4.70
CA LEU A 67 -10.43 -10.93 4.97
C LEU A 67 -9.34 -11.10 6.02
N ALA A 68 -8.39 -10.16 6.11
CA ALA A 68 -7.31 -10.21 7.08
C ALA A 68 -7.76 -9.77 8.48
N PHE A 69 -8.70 -8.83 8.60
CA PHE A 69 -9.06 -8.19 9.85
C PHE A 69 -10.53 -8.34 10.24
N PRO A 70 -11.17 -9.53 10.07
CA PRO A 70 -12.61 -9.70 10.30
C PRO A 70 -13.02 -9.41 11.75
N SER A 71 -12.17 -9.68 12.73
CA SER A 71 -12.46 -9.42 14.16
C SER A 71 -12.42 -7.93 14.49
N GLN A 72 -11.60 -7.14 13.80
CA GLN A 72 -11.47 -5.71 14.02
C GLN A 72 -12.62 -4.92 13.40
N VAL A 73 -13.16 -5.40 12.26
CA VAL A 73 -14.21 -4.70 11.51
C VAL A 73 -15.60 -5.32 11.72
N GLY A 74 -15.69 -6.60 12.11
CA GLY A 74 -16.95 -7.36 12.19
C GLY A 74 -17.89 -6.92 13.29
N ASP A 75 -17.37 -6.49 14.43
CA ASP A 75 -18.17 -6.07 15.60
C ASP A 75 -18.48 -4.56 15.60
N GLY A 76 -18.26 -3.88 14.48
CA GLY A 76 -18.54 -2.44 14.30
C GLY A 76 -17.57 -1.51 15.03
N ALA A 77 -16.46 -2.04 15.55
CA ALA A 77 -15.45 -1.24 16.25
C ALA A 77 -14.63 -0.39 15.27
N LEU A 78 -14.23 -0.96 14.12
CA LEU A 78 -13.49 -0.29 13.07
C LEU A 78 -14.18 -0.48 11.72
N HIS A 79 -13.88 0.43 10.77
CA HIS A 79 -14.19 0.29 9.36
C HIS A 79 -12.88 0.27 8.56
N VAL A 80 -12.90 -0.38 7.41
CA VAL A 80 -11.85 -0.20 6.40
C VAL A 80 -12.08 1.14 5.74
N ILE A 81 -11.21 2.12 6.00
CA ILE A 81 -11.31 3.44 5.39
C ILE A 81 -10.61 3.40 4.02
N ALA A 82 -11.37 3.57 2.97
CA ALA A 82 -10.87 3.67 1.61
C ALA A 82 -10.11 5.00 1.43
N TRP A 83 -8.80 4.90 1.10
CA TRP A 83 -7.91 6.05 1.05
C TRP A 83 -7.14 6.11 -0.30
N PRO A 84 -7.55 7.00 -1.23
CA PRO A 84 -7.01 7.04 -2.59
C PRO A 84 -5.51 7.34 -2.68
N GLU A 85 -4.93 8.01 -1.69
CA GLU A 85 -3.51 8.35 -1.66
C GLU A 85 -2.60 7.13 -1.73
N VAL A 86 -3.10 5.95 -1.33
CA VAL A 86 -2.33 4.71 -1.35
C VAL A 86 -2.69 3.77 -2.51
N GLN A 87 -3.34 4.29 -3.55
CA GLN A 87 -3.59 3.53 -4.80
C GLN A 87 -2.28 3.24 -5.56
N GLU A 88 -2.32 2.25 -6.47
CA GLU A 88 -1.12 1.84 -7.24
C GLU A 88 -0.59 2.94 -8.16
N ALA A 89 0.67 2.81 -8.55
CA ALA A 89 1.44 3.84 -9.24
C ALA A 89 1.08 3.98 -10.72
N SER A 90 0.85 2.87 -11.43
CA SER A 90 0.68 2.88 -12.89
C SER A 90 -0.73 3.23 -13.34
N ASP A 91 -0.90 3.48 -14.64
CA ASP A 91 -2.18 3.71 -15.31
C ASP A 91 -2.69 2.49 -16.09
N LEU A 92 -2.10 1.33 -15.87
CA LEU A 92 -2.63 0.08 -16.41
C LEU A 92 -4.06 -0.16 -15.91
N ASN A 93 -4.88 -0.83 -16.71
CA ASN A 93 -6.27 -1.12 -16.32
C ASN A 93 -6.35 -1.84 -14.96
N CYS A 94 -5.45 -2.79 -14.70
CA CYS A 94 -5.42 -3.50 -13.41
C CYS A 94 -5.06 -2.60 -12.22
N ASP A 95 -4.46 -1.43 -12.45
CA ASP A 95 -4.08 -0.44 -11.44
C ASP A 95 -4.99 0.79 -11.45
N THR A 96 -5.99 0.78 -12.34
CA THR A 96 -7.06 1.76 -12.40
C THR A 96 -8.27 1.21 -11.64
N GLY A 97 -8.77 1.97 -10.68
CA GLY A 97 -9.93 1.58 -9.87
C GLY A 97 -11.25 1.74 -10.62
N SER A 98 -12.31 1.26 -10.02
CA SER A 98 -13.68 1.43 -10.48
C SER A 98 -14.20 2.84 -10.15
N ASP A 99 -15.31 3.26 -10.81
CA ASP A 99 -16.02 4.48 -10.42
C ASP A 99 -16.48 4.40 -8.95
N LEU A 100 -16.54 5.56 -8.29
CA LEU A 100 -16.90 5.62 -6.87
C LEU A 100 -18.25 4.98 -6.57
N LEU A 101 -19.27 5.24 -7.41
CA LEU A 101 -20.61 4.69 -7.18
C LEU A 101 -20.64 3.17 -7.36
N ASP A 102 -19.87 2.64 -8.30
CA ASP A 102 -19.79 1.21 -8.56
C ASP A 102 -19.13 0.47 -7.40
N ILE A 103 -17.97 0.97 -6.93
CA ILE A 103 -17.26 0.35 -5.82
C ILE A 103 -18.01 0.47 -4.49
N MET A 104 -18.70 1.59 -4.24
CA MET A 104 -19.57 1.74 -3.08
C MET A 104 -20.75 0.75 -3.12
N ALA A 105 -21.40 0.55 -4.27
CA ALA A 105 -22.49 -0.40 -4.41
C ALA A 105 -22.03 -1.85 -4.18
N GLU A 106 -20.82 -2.20 -4.63
CA GLU A 106 -20.24 -3.54 -4.44
C GLU A 106 -20.00 -3.85 -2.96
N PHE A 107 -19.51 -2.87 -2.20
CA PHE A 107 -19.17 -3.03 -0.77
C PHE A 107 -20.25 -2.46 0.18
N GLU A 108 -21.47 -2.18 -0.31
CA GLU A 108 -22.56 -1.57 0.48
C GLU A 108 -22.84 -2.28 1.82
N LYS A 109 -22.71 -3.63 1.83
CA LYS A 109 -23.00 -4.46 3.02
C LYS A 109 -21.77 -4.78 3.86
N GLN A 110 -20.62 -4.20 3.50
CA GLN A 110 -19.35 -4.42 4.19
C GLN A 110 -18.99 -3.20 5.03
N PRO A 111 -18.23 -3.35 6.10
CA PRO A 111 -17.77 -2.25 6.96
C PRO A 111 -16.65 -1.44 6.27
N VAL A 112 -16.97 -0.80 5.14
CA VAL A 112 -16.05 0.05 4.37
C VAL A 112 -16.55 1.48 4.37
N ASP A 113 -15.67 2.42 4.71
CA ASP A 113 -15.94 3.86 4.69
C ASP A 113 -15.24 4.51 3.48
N PHE A 114 -16.04 5.11 2.59
CA PHE A 114 -15.57 5.81 1.39
C PHE A 114 -15.56 7.34 1.53
N THR A 115 -15.69 7.88 2.73
CA THR A 115 -15.77 9.34 2.94
C THR A 115 -14.55 10.12 2.46
N LEU A 116 -13.38 9.48 2.36
CA LEU A 116 -12.16 10.07 1.83
C LEU A 116 -12.00 9.91 0.31
N VAL A 117 -12.95 9.24 -0.36
CA VAL A 117 -12.86 8.98 -1.80
C VAL A 117 -13.71 9.99 -2.57
N GLU A 118 -13.06 10.83 -3.37
CA GLU A 118 -13.75 11.80 -4.22
C GLU A 118 -14.09 11.20 -5.59
N PRO A 119 -15.15 11.63 -6.27
CA PRO A 119 -15.43 11.27 -7.66
C PRO A 119 -14.20 11.55 -8.55
N GLY A 120 -13.88 10.60 -9.46
CA GLY A 120 -12.71 10.71 -10.33
C GLY A 120 -11.37 10.29 -9.69
N TRP A 121 -11.36 9.76 -8.48
CA TRP A 121 -10.16 9.26 -7.80
C TRP A 121 -9.36 8.25 -8.62
N HIS A 122 -10.03 7.48 -9.47
CA HIS A 122 -9.46 6.43 -10.31
C HIS A 122 -8.86 6.97 -11.62
N ILE A 123 -9.16 8.23 -11.98
CA ILE A 123 -8.65 8.84 -13.22
C ILE A 123 -7.17 9.20 -13.04
N LYS A 124 -6.29 8.49 -13.73
CA LYS A 124 -4.82 8.62 -13.59
C LYS A 124 -4.27 9.91 -14.24
N GLN A 125 -4.81 11.06 -13.81
CA GLN A 125 -4.44 12.40 -14.29
C GLN A 125 -4.24 13.36 -13.11
N GLY A 126 -3.61 14.50 -13.36
CA GLY A 126 -3.40 15.53 -12.33
C GLY A 126 -2.58 15.00 -11.15
N LYS A 127 -3.15 15.05 -9.93
CA LYS A 127 -2.50 14.51 -8.72
C LYS A 127 -2.35 12.99 -8.75
N TRP A 128 -3.14 12.29 -9.55
CA TRP A 128 -3.13 10.84 -9.70
C TRP A 128 -2.29 10.34 -10.88
N ALA A 129 -1.66 11.25 -11.64
CA ALA A 129 -0.83 10.87 -12.78
C ALA A 129 0.32 9.94 -12.35
N PRO A 130 0.65 8.91 -13.17
CA PRO A 130 1.70 7.95 -12.88
C PRO A 130 3.11 8.53 -13.13
N ALA A 131 3.29 9.84 -12.99
CA ALA A 131 4.56 10.51 -13.14
C ALA A 131 5.39 10.44 -11.86
N ALA A 132 6.70 10.19 -11.99
CA ALA A 132 7.61 10.01 -10.86
C ALA A 132 7.50 11.14 -9.82
N GLY A 133 7.49 12.41 -10.27
CA GLY A 133 7.34 13.57 -9.37
C GLY A 133 6.02 13.58 -8.61
N ARG A 134 4.90 13.19 -9.25
CA ARG A 134 3.57 13.11 -8.60
C ARG A 134 3.48 11.96 -7.60
N LEU A 135 4.10 10.83 -7.92
CA LEU A 135 4.15 9.68 -7.01
C LEU A 135 4.96 9.99 -5.75
N LEU A 136 6.11 10.67 -5.89
CA LEU A 136 6.92 11.15 -4.76
C LEU A 136 6.16 12.16 -3.88
N GLU A 137 5.49 13.14 -4.51
CA GLU A 137 4.66 14.14 -3.81
C GLU A 137 3.52 13.46 -3.04
N ARG A 138 2.77 12.56 -3.70
CA ARG A 138 1.67 11.79 -3.09
C ARG A 138 2.15 10.98 -1.89
N ALA A 139 3.27 10.28 -2.03
CA ALA A 139 3.87 9.50 -0.96
C ALA A 139 4.32 10.38 0.22
N GLN A 140 4.88 11.56 -0.05
CA GLN A 140 5.27 12.51 0.99
C GLN A 140 4.05 13.02 1.77
N LEU A 141 2.99 13.45 1.08
CA LEU A 141 1.74 13.92 1.70
C LEU A 141 1.09 12.80 2.53
N ALA A 142 1.12 11.56 2.03
CA ALA A 142 0.61 10.41 2.78
C ALA A 142 1.41 10.16 4.07
N ARG A 143 2.74 10.23 4.04
CA ARG A 143 3.59 10.14 5.25
C ARG A 143 3.29 11.26 6.24
N GLU A 144 3.16 12.50 5.77
CA GLU A 144 2.83 13.65 6.61
C GLU A 144 1.48 13.45 7.31
N TRP A 145 0.47 13.02 6.57
CA TRP A 145 -0.85 12.74 7.13
C TRP A 145 -0.81 11.62 8.17
N LEU A 146 -0.16 10.49 7.86
CA LEU A 146 0.00 9.36 8.77
C LEU A 146 0.77 9.75 10.05
N SER A 147 1.82 10.56 9.95
CA SER A 147 2.65 10.94 11.09
C SER A 147 1.90 11.78 12.14
N GLN A 148 0.81 12.43 11.74
CA GLN A 148 -0.02 13.29 12.58
C GLN A 148 -1.21 12.55 13.19
N ARG A 149 -1.39 11.27 12.88
CA ARG A 149 -2.51 10.49 13.40
C ARG A 149 -2.39 10.25 14.91
N PRO A 150 -3.53 10.33 15.66
CA PRO A 150 -3.53 10.04 17.08
C PRO A 150 -3.48 8.55 17.41
N GLU A 151 -3.86 7.68 16.46
CA GLU A 151 -3.83 6.24 16.60
C GLU A 151 -2.38 5.75 16.74
N LYS A 152 -2.15 4.72 17.55
CA LYS A 152 -0.81 4.19 17.82
C LYS A 152 -0.39 3.09 16.86
N GLU A 153 -1.35 2.29 16.41
CA GLU A 153 -1.14 1.17 15.50
C GLU A 153 -2.10 1.31 14.31
N ILE A 154 -1.53 1.53 13.13
CA ILE A 154 -2.25 1.77 11.88
C ILE A 154 -1.90 0.69 10.87
N VAL A 155 -2.90 0.12 10.22
CA VAL A 155 -2.72 -0.77 9.07
C VAL A 155 -3.01 0.01 7.78
N VAL A 156 -2.16 -0.15 6.77
CA VAL A 156 -2.35 0.42 5.43
C VAL A 156 -2.19 -0.68 4.39
N VAL A 157 -3.29 -1.06 3.74
CA VAL A 157 -3.27 -2.03 2.64
C VAL A 157 -3.12 -1.30 1.32
N SER A 158 -2.04 -1.59 0.61
CA SER A 158 -1.64 -0.89 -0.61
C SER A 158 -1.04 -1.86 -1.64
N HIS A 159 -0.18 -1.40 -2.52
CA HIS A 159 0.29 -2.09 -3.72
C HIS A 159 1.80 -2.11 -3.80
N GLY A 160 2.31 -3.08 -4.55
CA GLY A 160 3.73 -3.35 -4.58
C GLY A 160 4.60 -2.17 -5.04
N CYS A 161 4.23 -1.51 -6.15
CA CYS A 161 5.00 -0.40 -6.68
C CYS A 161 4.90 0.84 -5.77
N PHE A 162 3.67 1.23 -5.37
CA PHE A 162 3.49 2.43 -4.56
C PHE A 162 4.08 2.31 -3.15
N LEU A 163 4.16 1.11 -2.59
CA LEU A 163 4.79 0.91 -1.28
C LEU A 163 6.27 1.31 -1.26
N HIS A 164 7.00 1.19 -2.37
CA HIS A 164 8.38 1.71 -2.45
C HIS A 164 8.44 3.23 -2.33
N PHE A 165 7.51 3.95 -2.99
CA PHE A 165 7.40 5.40 -2.83
C PHE A 165 7.01 5.79 -1.40
N LEU A 166 6.05 5.06 -0.83
CA LEU A 166 5.47 5.39 0.47
C LEU A 166 6.44 5.12 1.62
N THR A 167 7.18 4.03 1.59
CA THR A 167 8.14 3.65 2.64
C THR A 167 9.54 4.22 2.41
N ASP A 168 9.83 4.72 1.21
CA ASP A 168 11.18 5.10 0.75
C ASP A 168 12.20 3.96 0.89
N ASP A 169 11.70 2.70 0.90
CA ASP A 169 12.53 1.50 0.91
C ASP A 169 12.71 0.97 -0.52
N TRP A 170 13.91 1.18 -1.05
CA TRP A 170 14.29 0.82 -2.41
C TRP A 170 15.28 -0.36 -2.45
N VAL A 171 15.50 -1.01 -1.32
CA VAL A 171 16.39 -2.19 -1.22
C VAL A 171 15.77 -3.34 -2.01
N ASN A 172 16.61 -4.06 -2.77
CA ASN A 172 16.21 -5.18 -3.64
C ASN A 172 15.16 -4.82 -4.72
N ALA A 173 14.93 -3.53 -4.92
CA ALA A 173 14.07 -3.07 -6.00
C ALA A 173 14.66 -3.35 -7.41
N ASP A 174 15.83 -3.97 -7.52
CA ASP A 174 16.55 -4.28 -8.77
C ASP A 174 16.10 -5.58 -9.45
N ASN A 175 15.16 -6.32 -8.85
CA ASN A 175 14.64 -7.53 -9.44
C ASN A 175 13.79 -7.22 -10.67
N LEU A 176 13.77 -8.17 -11.63
CA LEU A 176 12.95 -8.16 -12.86
C LEU A 176 11.43 -7.97 -12.59
N HIS A 177 11.04 -8.01 -11.33
CA HIS A 177 9.69 -7.68 -10.86
C HIS A 177 9.64 -6.22 -10.41
N VAL A 178 8.52 -5.57 -10.66
CA VAL A 178 8.25 -4.17 -10.29
C VAL A 178 8.31 -3.92 -8.78
N THR A 179 8.34 -4.98 -7.97
CA THR A 179 8.40 -4.91 -6.51
C THR A 179 9.02 -6.15 -5.90
N ASP A 180 9.69 -5.98 -4.75
CA ASP A 180 10.15 -7.08 -3.89
C ASP A 180 9.15 -7.41 -2.75
N TRP A 181 8.05 -6.68 -2.65
CA TRP A 181 6.96 -7.02 -1.73
C TRP A 181 6.21 -8.26 -2.22
N ALA A 182 6.16 -9.31 -1.41
CA ALA A 182 5.31 -10.47 -1.69
C ALA A 182 3.82 -10.14 -1.52
N ASN A 183 2.93 -10.88 -2.18
CA ASN A 183 1.49 -10.74 -1.91
C ASN A 183 1.18 -11.08 -0.45
N ALA A 184 0.34 -10.28 0.19
CA ALA A 184 -0.01 -10.34 1.62
C ALA A 184 1.19 -10.17 2.58
N GLU A 185 2.32 -9.65 2.11
CA GLU A 185 3.45 -9.31 2.99
C GLU A 185 3.12 -8.10 3.85
N VAL A 186 3.49 -8.16 5.14
CA VAL A 186 3.41 -7.04 6.09
C VAL A 186 4.80 -6.62 6.53
N ARG A 187 5.07 -5.32 6.47
CA ARG A 187 6.25 -4.68 7.05
C ARG A 187 5.81 -3.55 7.99
N SER A 188 6.46 -3.42 9.13
CA SER A 188 6.12 -2.44 10.17
C SER A 188 7.16 -1.33 10.22
N PHE A 189 6.68 -0.08 10.28
CA PHE A 189 7.54 1.12 10.23
C PHE A 189 7.20 2.06 11.37
N ALA A 190 8.23 2.71 11.91
CA ALA A 190 8.12 3.83 12.81
C ALA A 190 8.53 5.13 12.10
N PHE A 191 7.97 6.26 12.55
CA PHE A 191 8.40 7.56 12.04
C PHE A 191 9.66 8.04 12.74
N VAL A 192 10.61 8.51 11.94
CA VAL A 192 11.74 9.34 12.34
C VAL A 192 11.66 10.68 11.61
N HIS A 193 12.34 11.71 12.09
CA HIS A 193 12.35 13.01 11.43
C HIS A 193 13.73 13.27 10.83
N GLU A 194 13.77 13.53 9.54
CA GLU A 194 14.95 13.99 8.81
C GLU A 194 14.64 15.35 8.19
N ASP A 195 15.45 16.36 8.47
CA ASP A 195 15.23 17.74 7.99
C ASP A 195 13.77 18.22 8.24
N GLU A 196 13.25 17.97 9.44
CA GLU A 196 11.87 18.29 9.87
C GLU A 196 10.76 17.55 9.13
N ARG A 197 11.08 16.62 8.22
CA ARG A 197 10.09 15.82 7.49
C ARG A 197 9.94 14.44 8.11
N PRO A 198 8.71 13.89 8.15
CA PRO A 198 8.50 12.52 8.60
C PRO A 198 9.03 11.53 7.55
N VAL A 199 9.91 10.64 8.00
CA VAL A 199 10.48 9.53 7.23
C VAL A 199 10.12 8.24 7.93
N LEU A 200 9.84 7.19 7.16
CA LEU A 200 9.53 5.86 7.67
C LEU A 200 10.82 5.04 7.78
N CYS A 201 11.02 4.42 8.94
CA CYS A 201 12.11 3.48 9.19
C CYS A 201 11.50 2.13 9.57
N GLU A 202 11.85 1.06 8.83
CA GLU A 202 11.36 -0.28 9.16
C GLU A 202 11.85 -0.68 10.55
N THR A 203 10.94 -1.19 11.40
CA THR A 203 11.28 -1.59 12.77
C THR A 203 12.20 -2.80 12.80
N ILE A 204 12.98 -2.92 13.87
CA ILE A 204 13.91 -4.05 14.04
C ILE A 204 13.15 -5.38 14.00
N GLU A 205 12.04 -5.46 14.69
CA GLU A 205 11.18 -6.66 14.74
C GLU A 205 10.62 -7.04 13.38
N SER A 206 10.30 -6.04 12.53
CA SER A 206 9.85 -6.28 11.15
C SER A 206 10.98 -6.86 10.31
N ARG A 207 12.19 -6.30 10.41
CA ARG A 207 13.36 -6.78 9.68
C ARG A 207 13.76 -8.20 10.11
N GLU A 208 13.76 -8.47 11.41
CA GLU A 208 14.04 -9.80 11.96
C GLU A 208 13.06 -10.86 11.45
N ARG A 209 11.74 -10.54 11.41
CA ARG A 209 10.72 -11.44 10.81
C ARG A 209 11.02 -11.79 9.36
N ARG A 210 11.66 -10.88 8.63
CA ARG A 210 12.08 -11.05 7.23
C ARG A 210 13.48 -11.67 7.09
N GLY A 211 14.17 -11.99 8.19
CA GLY A 211 15.53 -12.53 8.18
C GLY A 211 16.59 -11.52 7.72
N LEU A 212 16.35 -10.23 7.92
CA LEU A 212 17.25 -9.14 7.52
C LEU A 212 18.00 -8.57 8.72
N GLU A 213 19.25 -8.16 8.48
CA GLU A 213 20.04 -7.44 9.49
C GLU A 213 19.41 -6.07 9.81
N PRO A 214 19.54 -5.57 11.06
CA PRO A 214 18.99 -4.28 11.48
C PRO A 214 19.86 -3.11 10.98
N VAL A 215 20.11 -3.04 9.68
CA VAL A 215 20.91 -1.97 9.08
C VAL A 215 20.00 -0.97 8.38
N ALA A 216 19.97 0.26 8.88
CA ALA A 216 19.33 1.36 8.18
C ALA A 216 20.29 1.93 7.11
N LEU A 217 19.75 2.15 5.90
CA LEU A 217 20.49 2.87 4.86
C LEU A 217 20.67 4.34 5.26
N THR A 218 21.81 4.92 4.91
CA THR A 218 22.01 6.38 5.01
C THR A 218 21.07 7.09 4.03
N LYS A 219 20.77 8.36 4.28
CA LYS A 219 19.99 9.20 3.37
C LYS A 219 20.58 9.20 1.95
N GLU A 220 21.89 9.30 1.80
CA GLU A 220 22.57 9.27 0.51
C GLU A 220 22.37 7.93 -0.23
N GLN A 221 22.48 6.82 0.49
CA GLN A 221 22.25 5.49 -0.08
C GLN A 221 20.80 5.33 -0.55
N ARG A 222 19.82 5.77 0.26
CA ARG A 222 18.39 5.72 -0.12
C ARG A 222 18.13 6.55 -1.38
N LEU A 223 18.60 7.79 -1.43
CA LEU A 223 18.42 8.67 -2.58
C LEU A 223 19.03 8.10 -3.85
N LYS A 224 20.22 7.49 -3.76
CA LYS A 224 20.87 6.84 -4.91
C LYS A 224 20.05 5.65 -5.41
N LEU A 225 19.55 4.79 -4.52
CA LEU A 225 18.70 3.67 -4.88
C LEU A 225 17.39 4.16 -5.51
N GLN A 226 16.73 5.15 -4.91
CA GLN A 226 15.52 5.78 -5.44
C GLN A 226 15.73 6.27 -6.87
N GLN A 227 16.77 7.07 -7.12
CA GLN A 227 17.06 7.60 -8.46
C GLN A 227 17.28 6.49 -9.48
N THR A 228 18.08 5.47 -9.13
CA THR A 228 18.33 4.32 -10.00
C THR A 228 17.03 3.59 -10.33
N LYS A 229 16.18 3.38 -9.34
CA LYS A 229 14.92 2.64 -9.54
C LYS A 229 13.91 3.43 -10.35
N LEU A 230 13.75 4.71 -10.07
CA LEU A 230 12.86 5.59 -10.85
C LEU A 230 13.26 5.61 -12.32
N GLN A 231 14.56 5.73 -12.62
CA GLN A 231 15.07 5.68 -13.99
C GLN A 231 14.72 4.35 -14.66
N THR A 232 14.95 3.23 -13.98
CA THR A 232 14.61 1.88 -14.47
C THR A 232 13.11 1.76 -14.79
N TRP A 233 12.24 2.21 -13.88
CA TRP A 233 10.80 2.10 -14.08
C TRP A 233 10.27 3.01 -15.18
N ILE A 234 10.88 4.19 -15.40
CA ILE A 234 10.58 5.06 -16.54
C ILE A 234 10.99 4.36 -17.85
N GLU A 235 12.19 3.79 -17.91
CA GLU A 235 12.68 3.05 -19.07
C GLU A 235 11.81 1.83 -19.41
N TRP A 236 11.26 1.17 -18.42
CA TRP A 236 10.34 0.03 -18.60
C TRP A 236 8.89 0.45 -18.87
N GLY A 237 8.57 1.75 -18.82
CA GLY A 237 7.22 2.26 -19.02
C GLY A 237 6.25 1.91 -17.89
N VAL A 238 6.75 1.62 -16.69
CA VAL A 238 5.91 1.36 -15.49
C VAL A 238 5.32 2.66 -14.97
N ILE A 239 6.11 3.73 -15.03
CA ILE A 239 5.73 5.10 -14.65
C ILE A 239 6.21 6.08 -15.71
N LEU A 240 5.67 7.30 -15.66
CA LEU A 240 6.10 8.41 -16.52
C LEU A 240 7.22 9.23 -15.86
N ALA A 241 8.00 9.93 -16.69
CA ALA A 241 9.05 10.83 -16.24
C ALA A 241 8.52 12.03 -15.43
#